data_666fbbf04bb25a2c36a056f10dcf4936
#
_entry.id   666fbbf04bb25a2c36a056f10dcf4936
#
_cell.length_a   1.000
_cell.length_b   1.000
_cell.length_c   1.000
_cell.angle_alpha   90.00
_cell.angle_beta   90.00
_cell.angle_gamma   90.00
#
_symmetry.space_group_name_H-M   'P 1'
#
loop_
_entity.id
_entity.type
_entity.pdbx_description
1 polymer ?
#
loop_
_entity_poly.entity_id
_entity_poly.type
_entity_poly.pdbx_seq_one_letter_code
_entity_poly.pdbx_strand_id
1 'polypeptide(L)'
;RAALTALPGPVLGFCRTGMRTTTLWSLSQGKTADLAQILAVTKAAGFDMGGVVRRIANGGTTPTDTTDASYDIVVVGAGAAGIAAAASLKARDETLDIAIIDPADIHYYQPGWTMVGGGIFQPAKTAKTMGSLIPKGVHWIKAAVAAFEPANNAIILEGCRVIGYKRLVVCPGIKLDWHKIDGLSETLGKNGVTSNYRYDLAPYTWELVQGLKQGRAIFTQPPMPIKCAGAPQKAMYLSGDAWFRRGVLKDIDIQFNTSGGVLFGIKDYVPALMDYVEKYDATLNYFHTLVAVDGPAKKAWFDVAKPDTPVERIETDFDMMHVCPPQTAPDFIRVSPLADAAGWIDVDQ
;
A
#
# COMPACT_ATOMS: atom_id res chain seq x y z
N ARG A 1 3.46 -20.02 -16.04
CA ARG A 1 4.11 -21.17 -16.70
C ARG A 1 4.21 -20.96 -18.20
N ALA A 2 3.11 -20.69 -18.90
CA ALA A 2 3.10 -20.39 -20.33
C ALA A 2 4.07 -19.25 -20.73
N ALA A 3 4.18 -18.20 -19.92
CA ALA A 3 5.08 -17.08 -20.18
C ALA A 3 6.57 -17.48 -20.14
N LEU A 4 6.97 -18.39 -19.22
CA LEU A 4 8.36 -18.84 -19.12
C LEU A 4 8.79 -19.75 -20.30
N THR A 5 7.85 -20.52 -20.85
CA THR A 5 8.12 -21.42 -22.01
C THR A 5 8.03 -20.70 -23.34
N ALA A 6 7.39 -19.52 -23.39
CA ALA A 6 7.23 -18.74 -24.63
C ALA A 6 8.39 -17.74 -24.87
N LEU A 7 9.27 -17.51 -23.88
CA LEU A 7 10.40 -16.60 -24.02
C LEU A 7 11.60 -17.27 -24.65
N PRO A 8 12.26 -16.68 -25.66
CA PRO A 8 13.46 -17.23 -26.29
C PRO A 8 14.68 -17.07 -25.37
N GLY A 9 15.51 -18.12 -25.25
CA GLY A 9 16.79 -18.09 -24.56
C GLY A 9 16.71 -18.29 -23.03
N PRO A 10 17.81 -18.16 -22.31
CA PRO A 10 17.81 -18.28 -20.87
C PRO A 10 17.04 -17.12 -20.24
N VAL A 11 16.01 -17.45 -19.44
CA VAL A 11 15.17 -16.47 -18.74
C VAL A 11 15.70 -16.25 -17.33
N LEU A 12 16.06 -15.01 -16.98
CA LEU A 12 16.40 -14.60 -15.62
C LEU A 12 15.13 -14.08 -14.93
N GLY A 13 14.64 -14.83 -13.94
CA GLY A 13 13.58 -14.37 -13.05
C GLY A 13 14.17 -13.79 -11.77
N PHE A 14 13.59 -12.70 -11.27
CA PHE A 14 13.97 -12.13 -9.98
C PHE A 14 12.77 -11.60 -9.22
N CYS A 15 12.85 -11.62 -7.89
CA CYS A 15 11.94 -10.96 -6.98
C CYS A 15 12.68 -10.54 -5.72
N ARG A 16 12.06 -9.71 -4.89
CA ARG A 16 12.72 -9.10 -3.71
C ARG A 16 13.42 -10.12 -2.79
N THR A 17 12.80 -11.28 -2.54
CA THR A 17 13.33 -12.31 -1.62
C THR A 17 13.85 -13.55 -2.34
N GLY A 18 13.69 -13.67 -3.64
CA GLY A 18 13.95 -14.89 -4.40
C GLY A 18 12.85 -15.95 -4.29
N MET A 19 11.97 -15.91 -3.28
CA MET A 19 10.98 -16.96 -3.01
C MET A 19 10.01 -17.18 -4.17
N ARG A 20 9.40 -16.10 -4.72
CA ARG A 20 8.46 -16.21 -5.86
C ARG A 20 9.14 -16.79 -7.10
N THR A 21 10.35 -16.33 -7.38
CA THR A 21 11.15 -16.81 -8.51
C THR A 21 11.48 -18.30 -8.36
N THR A 22 11.93 -18.71 -7.17
CA THR A 22 12.24 -20.12 -6.88
C THR A 22 11.00 -21.00 -6.95
N THR A 23 9.85 -20.51 -6.45
CA THR A 23 8.55 -21.19 -6.56
C THR A 23 8.16 -21.40 -8.03
N LEU A 24 8.24 -20.36 -8.85
CA LEU A 24 7.91 -20.44 -10.28
C LEU A 24 8.86 -21.39 -11.03
N TRP A 25 10.17 -21.33 -10.72
CA TRP A 25 11.15 -22.26 -11.27
C TRP A 25 10.81 -23.69 -10.89
N SER A 26 10.59 -24.01 -9.61
CA SER A 26 10.22 -25.34 -9.13
C SER A 26 8.97 -25.88 -9.82
N LEU A 27 7.91 -25.06 -9.92
CA LEU A 27 6.68 -25.41 -10.63
C LEU A 27 6.92 -25.64 -12.14
N SER A 28 7.87 -24.93 -12.76
CA SER A 28 8.22 -25.16 -14.16
C SER A 28 8.93 -26.49 -14.38
N GLN A 29 9.80 -26.88 -13.44
CA GLN A 29 10.56 -28.14 -13.50
C GLN A 29 9.71 -29.37 -13.16
N GLY A 30 8.61 -29.23 -12.44
CA GLY A 30 7.81 -30.33 -11.90
C GLY A 30 7.23 -31.35 -12.92
N LYS A 31 7.39 -31.09 -14.23
CA LYS A 31 7.04 -32.05 -15.28
C LYS A 31 8.25 -32.88 -15.81
N THR A 32 9.46 -32.37 -15.60
CA THR A 32 10.68 -32.87 -16.29
C THR A 32 11.79 -33.25 -15.33
N ALA A 33 11.80 -32.71 -14.10
CA ALA A 33 12.81 -33.03 -13.11
C ALA A 33 12.23 -33.88 -11.98
N ASP A 34 13.08 -34.71 -11.39
CA ASP A 34 12.74 -35.43 -10.16
C ASP A 34 12.50 -34.46 -9.01
N LEU A 35 11.45 -34.71 -8.22
CA LEU A 35 11.06 -33.89 -7.08
C LEU A 35 12.16 -33.79 -6.01
N ALA A 36 12.93 -34.86 -5.81
CA ALA A 36 14.07 -34.88 -4.90
C ALA A 36 15.20 -33.92 -5.39
N GLN A 37 15.41 -33.89 -6.71
CA GLN A 37 16.38 -32.97 -7.31
C GLN A 37 15.94 -31.48 -7.15
N ILE A 38 14.66 -31.18 -7.32
CA ILE A 38 14.12 -29.83 -7.08
C ILE A 38 14.38 -29.41 -5.64
N LEU A 39 14.12 -30.31 -4.66
CA LEU A 39 14.37 -30.01 -3.24
C LEU A 39 15.86 -29.80 -2.96
N ALA A 40 16.73 -30.60 -3.51
CA ALA A 40 18.17 -30.50 -3.29
C ALA A 40 18.74 -29.20 -3.83
N VAL A 41 18.40 -28.83 -5.07
CA VAL A 41 18.86 -27.60 -5.73
C VAL A 41 18.35 -26.35 -4.99
N THR A 42 17.06 -26.33 -4.63
CA THR A 42 16.46 -25.17 -3.95
C THR A 42 16.99 -25.03 -2.52
N LYS A 43 17.22 -26.13 -1.80
CA LYS A 43 17.83 -26.12 -0.46
C LYS A 43 19.27 -25.61 -0.51
N ALA A 44 20.05 -26.02 -1.51
CA ALA A 44 21.41 -25.50 -1.72
C ALA A 44 21.43 -23.99 -1.99
N ALA A 45 20.37 -23.47 -2.62
CA ALA A 45 20.16 -22.04 -2.84
C ALA A 45 19.54 -21.30 -1.63
N GLY A 46 19.32 -21.97 -0.49
CA GLY A 46 18.77 -21.39 0.73
C GLY A 46 17.24 -21.30 0.78
N PHE A 47 16.52 -22.03 -0.08
CA PHE A 47 15.05 -22.00 -0.13
C PHE A 47 14.44 -23.36 0.24
N ASP A 48 13.49 -23.35 1.18
CA ASP A 48 12.65 -24.53 1.46
C ASP A 48 11.47 -24.57 0.49
N MET A 49 11.49 -25.51 -0.45
CA MET A 49 10.44 -25.73 -1.44
C MET A 49 9.61 -27.00 -1.15
N GLY A 50 9.63 -27.50 0.06
CA GLY A 50 8.85 -28.70 0.44
C GLY A 50 7.36 -28.56 0.14
N GLY A 51 6.75 -27.41 0.44
CA GLY A 51 5.35 -27.14 0.09
C GLY A 51 5.09 -27.08 -1.42
N VAL A 52 6.03 -26.54 -2.20
CA VAL A 52 5.92 -26.51 -3.66
C VAL A 52 5.99 -27.91 -4.26
N VAL A 53 6.88 -28.75 -3.74
CA VAL A 53 6.99 -30.15 -4.18
C VAL A 53 5.71 -30.93 -3.84
N ARG A 54 5.14 -30.76 -2.64
CA ARG A 54 3.82 -31.33 -2.30
C ARG A 54 2.73 -30.87 -3.28
N ARG A 55 2.70 -29.59 -3.64
CA ARG A 55 1.78 -29.06 -4.66
C ARG A 55 1.97 -29.70 -6.02
N ILE A 56 3.21 -29.90 -6.46
CA ILE A 56 3.51 -30.57 -7.73
C ILE A 56 3.02 -32.04 -7.70
N ALA A 57 3.34 -32.77 -6.63
CA ALA A 57 2.91 -34.16 -6.43
C ALA A 57 1.38 -34.27 -6.39
N ASN A 58 0.69 -33.27 -5.89
CA ASN A 58 -0.79 -33.23 -5.80
C ASN A 58 -1.45 -32.54 -7.01
N GLY A 59 -0.90 -32.71 -8.21
CA GLY A 59 -1.50 -32.26 -9.46
C GLY A 59 -1.62 -30.75 -9.62
N GLY A 60 -0.86 -29.96 -8.86
CA GLY A 60 -0.85 -28.49 -8.92
C GLY A 60 -1.72 -27.79 -7.87
N THR A 61 -2.37 -28.55 -6.98
CA THR A 61 -3.14 -28.03 -5.86
C THR A 61 -2.36 -28.22 -4.56
N THR A 62 -2.25 -27.19 -3.73
CA THR A 62 -1.64 -27.29 -2.39
C THR A 62 -2.60 -28.02 -1.48
N PRO A 63 -2.23 -29.22 -0.92
CA PRO A 63 -3.08 -29.88 0.05
C PRO A 63 -3.12 -29.07 1.35
N THR A 64 -4.31 -28.92 1.94
CA THR A 64 -4.55 -28.15 3.18
C THR A 64 -5.16 -29.01 4.30
N ASP A 65 -5.30 -30.29 4.09
CA ASP A 65 -5.66 -31.31 5.08
C ASP A 65 -4.57 -31.53 6.15
N THR A 66 -3.34 -31.14 5.83
CA THR A 66 -2.20 -31.13 6.76
C THR A 66 -1.57 -29.75 6.81
N THR A 67 -1.16 -29.30 7.99
CA THR A 67 -0.52 -28.01 8.20
C THR A 67 0.95 -28.16 8.61
N ASP A 68 1.80 -27.25 8.18
CA ASP A 68 3.21 -27.20 8.59
C ASP A 68 3.37 -26.64 10.02
N ALA A 69 2.40 -25.82 10.45
CA ALA A 69 2.24 -25.30 11.82
C ALA A 69 0.79 -24.86 12.04
N SER A 70 0.35 -24.80 13.29
CA SER A 70 -0.99 -24.32 13.64
C SER A 70 -0.94 -23.48 14.93
N TYR A 71 -1.77 -22.44 14.99
CA TYR A 71 -1.81 -21.46 16.07
C TYR A 71 -3.25 -21.22 16.52
N ASP A 72 -3.41 -20.72 17.75
CA ASP A 72 -4.74 -20.29 18.22
C ASP A 72 -5.25 -19.12 17.39
N ILE A 73 -4.36 -18.16 17.11
CA ILE A 73 -4.67 -16.98 16.31
C ILE A 73 -3.56 -16.73 15.29
N VAL A 74 -3.96 -16.55 14.03
CA VAL A 74 -3.07 -16.07 13.00
C VAL A 74 -3.46 -14.65 12.60
N VAL A 75 -2.50 -13.74 12.63
CA VAL A 75 -2.64 -12.34 12.19
C VAL A 75 -1.91 -12.16 10.88
N VAL A 76 -2.63 -11.78 9.82
CA VAL A 76 -2.07 -11.48 8.52
C VAL A 76 -1.79 -9.99 8.41
N GLY A 77 -0.50 -9.64 8.29
CA GLY A 77 0.00 -8.27 8.25
C GLY A 77 0.50 -7.77 9.60
N ALA A 78 1.78 -7.37 9.67
CA ALA A 78 2.42 -6.74 10.83
C ALA A 78 2.51 -5.21 10.67
N GLY A 79 1.51 -4.61 10.06
CA GLY A 79 1.28 -3.18 10.11
C GLY A 79 0.76 -2.73 11.48
N ALA A 80 0.38 -1.46 11.60
CA ALA A 80 -0.12 -0.89 12.87
C ALA A 80 -1.30 -1.70 13.44
N ALA A 81 -2.25 -2.11 12.59
CA ALA A 81 -3.44 -2.85 13.02
C ALA A 81 -3.08 -4.25 13.53
N GLY A 82 -2.26 -5.01 12.79
CA GLY A 82 -1.90 -6.37 13.17
C GLY A 82 -1.06 -6.43 14.43
N ILE A 83 -0.07 -5.55 14.58
CA ILE A 83 0.74 -5.44 15.82
C ILE A 83 -0.16 -5.05 17.01
N ALA A 84 -1.04 -4.06 16.84
CA ALA A 84 -1.95 -3.63 17.89
C ALA A 84 -2.93 -4.75 18.31
N ALA A 85 -3.48 -5.49 17.33
CA ALA A 85 -4.35 -6.63 17.59
C ALA A 85 -3.60 -7.73 18.37
N ALA A 86 -2.41 -8.12 17.89
CA ALA A 86 -1.60 -9.15 18.56
C ALA A 86 -1.19 -8.73 19.98
N ALA A 87 -0.75 -7.49 20.18
CA ALA A 87 -0.41 -6.95 21.49
C ALA A 87 -1.63 -6.92 22.44
N SER A 88 -2.78 -6.49 21.94
CA SER A 88 -4.02 -6.43 22.71
C SER A 88 -4.51 -7.81 23.11
N LEU A 89 -4.43 -8.80 22.25
CA LEU A 89 -4.79 -10.18 22.53
C LEU A 89 -3.86 -10.78 23.58
N LYS A 90 -2.54 -10.64 23.44
CA LYS A 90 -1.57 -11.12 24.45
C LYS A 90 -1.71 -10.44 25.80
N ALA A 91 -2.11 -9.16 25.85
CA ALA A 91 -2.36 -8.46 27.11
C ALA A 91 -3.62 -8.96 27.84
N ARG A 92 -4.58 -9.53 27.12
CA ARG A 92 -5.82 -10.12 27.71
C ARG A 92 -5.66 -11.57 28.09
N ASP A 93 -4.86 -12.31 27.34
CA ASP A 93 -4.56 -13.72 27.58
C ASP A 93 -3.16 -14.04 27.07
N GLU A 94 -2.21 -14.12 27.97
CA GLU A 94 -0.81 -14.42 27.66
C GLU A 94 -0.59 -15.88 27.21
N THR A 95 -1.56 -16.77 27.44
CA THR A 95 -1.47 -18.19 27.06
C THR A 95 -1.76 -18.43 25.58
N LEU A 96 -2.39 -17.47 24.88
CA LEU A 96 -2.70 -17.60 23.45
C LEU A 96 -1.44 -17.82 22.62
N ASP A 97 -1.48 -18.84 21.77
CA ASP A 97 -0.45 -19.07 20.77
C ASP A 97 -0.78 -18.27 19.50
N ILE A 98 -0.03 -17.17 19.28
CA ILE A 98 -0.30 -16.19 18.22
C ILE A 98 0.86 -16.16 17.24
N ALA A 99 0.55 -16.32 15.94
CA ALA A 99 1.48 -16.01 14.86
C ALA A 99 1.05 -14.73 14.11
N ILE A 100 2.02 -13.88 13.79
CA ILE A 100 1.85 -12.74 12.90
C ILE A 100 2.68 -12.97 11.62
N ILE A 101 2.07 -12.76 10.45
CA ILE A 101 2.68 -13.06 9.15
C ILE A 101 2.86 -11.79 8.36
N ASP A 102 4.11 -11.46 8.06
CA ASP A 102 4.47 -10.30 7.23
C ASP A 102 5.86 -10.50 6.63
N PRO A 103 6.06 -10.26 5.33
CA PRO A 103 7.36 -10.40 4.67
C PRO A 103 8.30 -9.21 4.88
N ALA A 104 7.83 -8.10 5.46
CA ALA A 104 8.57 -6.86 5.52
C ALA A 104 9.60 -6.85 6.67
N ASP A 105 10.80 -6.34 6.41
CA ASP A 105 11.85 -6.14 7.42
C ASP A 105 11.66 -4.86 8.22
N ILE A 106 10.99 -3.88 7.60
CA ILE A 106 10.82 -2.53 8.15
C ILE A 106 9.34 -2.23 8.32
N HIS A 107 9.00 -1.80 9.50
CA HIS A 107 7.71 -1.19 9.82
C HIS A 107 7.80 0.31 9.65
N TYR A 108 6.83 0.90 8.96
CA TYR A 108 6.72 2.34 8.78
C TYR A 108 5.55 2.93 9.55
N TYR A 109 5.83 3.97 10.35
CA TYR A 109 4.80 4.82 10.91
C TYR A 109 4.32 5.79 9.83
N GLN A 110 3.41 5.32 8.99
CA GLN A 110 2.95 6.03 7.80
C GLN A 110 2.34 7.42 8.07
N PRO A 111 1.57 7.66 9.17
CA PRO A 111 1.09 9.02 9.48
C PRO A 111 2.21 10.05 9.64
N GLY A 112 3.39 9.62 10.03
CA GLY A 112 4.58 10.45 10.15
C GLY A 112 5.12 10.96 8.80
N TRP A 113 4.79 10.33 7.69
CA TRP A 113 5.24 10.79 6.37
C TRP A 113 4.65 12.14 5.98
N THR A 114 3.42 12.44 6.39
CA THR A 114 2.85 13.79 6.25
C THR A 114 3.68 14.83 6.99
N MET A 115 4.18 14.48 8.19
CA MET A 115 5.07 15.37 8.97
C MET A 115 6.46 15.48 8.33
N VAL A 116 6.94 14.45 7.65
CA VAL A 116 8.18 14.51 6.85
C VAL A 116 8.00 15.48 5.68
N GLY A 117 6.90 15.32 4.92
CA GLY A 117 6.55 16.21 3.81
C GLY A 117 6.30 17.67 4.22
N GLY A 118 5.98 17.90 5.49
CA GLY A 118 5.87 19.23 6.11
C GLY A 118 7.16 19.72 6.77
N GLY A 119 8.28 18.99 6.68
CA GLY A 119 9.57 19.38 7.24
C GLY A 119 9.70 19.25 8.76
N ILE A 120 8.75 18.59 9.43
CA ILE A 120 8.68 18.51 10.90
C ILE A 120 9.40 17.24 11.41
N PHE A 121 9.26 16.12 10.70
CA PHE A 121 9.91 14.86 11.07
C PHE A 121 11.07 14.53 10.13
N GLN A 122 12.11 13.93 10.70
CA GLN A 122 13.14 13.26 9.91
C GLN A 122 12.61 11.90 9.43
N PRO A 123 12.82 11.49 8.16
CA PRO A 123 12.33 10.23 7.61
C PRO A 123 12.68 9.02 8.48
N ALA A 124 13.92 8.93 8.94
CA ALA A 124 14.39 7.80 9.75
C ALA A 124 13.60 7.57 11.05
N LYS A 125 12.98 8.62 11.62
CA LYS A 125 12.14 8.50 12.82
C LYS A 125 10.82 7.75 12.55
N THR A 126 10.43 7.61 11.29
CA THR A 126 9.19 6.93 10.89
C THR A 126 9.42 5.47 10.50
N ALA A 127 10.65 4.97 10.56
CA ALA A 127 11.01 3.61 10.20
C ALA A 127 11.63 2.87 11.40
N LYS A 128 11.21 1.63 11.62
CA LYS A 128 11.77 0.72 12.64
C LYS A 128 11.89 -0.68 12.07
N THR A 129 12.82 -1.49 12.60
CA THR A 129 12.88 -2.90 12.23
C THR A 129 11.60 -3.62 12.69
N MET A 130 11.02 -4.44 11.83
CA MET A 130 9.79 -5.17 12.13
C MET A 130 9.94 -6.01 13.40
N GLY A 131 11.04 -6.76 13.53
CA GLY A 131 11.30 -7.61 14.68
C GLY A 131 11.31 -6.86 16.02
N SER A 132 11.68 -5.56 16.05
CA SER A 132 11.67 -4.78 17.27
C SER A 132 10.27 -4.38 17.76
N LEU A 133 9.24 -4.57 16.92
CA LEU A 133 7.86 -4.17 17.19
C LEU A 133 6.93 -5.38 17.39
N ILE A 134 7.38 -6.58 17.06
CA ILE A 134 6.60 -7.80 17.30
C ILE A 134 6.42 -7.97 18.82
N PRO A 135 5.19 -8.11 19.34
CA PRO A 135 4.95 -8.25 20.76
C PRO A 135 5.64 -9.51 21.32
N LYS A 136 6.10 -9.43 22.58
CA LYS A 136 6.71 -10.58 23.26
C LYS A 136 5.74 -11.76 23.30
N GLY A 137 6.23 -12.95 22.96
CA GLY A 137 5.42 -14.18 22.91
C GLY A 137 4.53 -14.32 21.69
N VAL A 138 4.74 -13.50 20.65
CA VAL A 138 4.11 -13.63 19.34
C VAL A 138 5.14 -14.16 18.34
N HIS A 139 4.78 -15.18 17.56
CA HIS A 139 5.63 -15.78 16.54
C HIS A 139 5.56 -14.93 15.25
N TRP A 140 6.69 -14.36 14.83
CA TRP A 140 6.75 -13.69 13.54
C TRP A 140 7.15 -14.68 12.44
N ILE A 141 6.21 -14.94 11.51
CA ILE A 141 6.47 -15.70 10.29
C ILE A 141 6.78 -14.71 9.17
N LYS A 142 8.07 -14.60 8.84
CA LYS A 142 8.54 -13.70 7.79
C LYS A 142 8.27 -14.29 6.41
N ALA A 143 7.03 -14.21 5.97
CA ALA A 143 6.55 -14.71 4.69
C ALA A 143 5.34 -13.90 4.21
N ALA A 144 5.05 -13.98 2.90
CA ALA A 144 3.83 -13.42 2.35
C ALA A 144 2.74 -14.49 2.26
N VAL A 145 1.50 -14.09 2.52
CA VAL A 145 0.32 -14.92 2.28
C VAL A 145 0.03 -14.97 0.78
N ALA A 146 -0.18 -16.16 0.25
CA ALA A 146 -0.51 -16.41 -1.16
C ALA A 146 -2.00 -16.71 -1.37
N ALA A 147 -2.64 -17.42 -0.42
CA ALA A 147 -4.05 -17.77 -0.52
C ALA A 147 -4.67 -18.03 0.86
N PHE A 148 -5.98 -18.01 0.90
CA PHE A 148 -6.81 -18.35 2.07
C PHE A 148 -7.66 -19.57 1.76
N GLU A 149 -7.74 -20.51 2.71
CA GLU A 149 -8.58 -21.71 2.68
C GLU A 149 -9.48 -21.75 3.93
N PRO A 150 -10.51 -20.89 4.00
CA PRO A 150 -11.32 -20.75 5.22
C PRO A 150 -12.05 -22.02 5.62
N ALA A 151 -12.45 -22.85 4.64
CA ALA A 151 -13.13 -24.13 4.90
C ALA A 151 -12.27 -25.09 5.72
N ASN A 152 -10.94 -24.99 5.62
CA ASN A 152 -9.96 -25.83 6.33
C ASN A 152 -9.27 -25.08 7.48
N ASN A 153 -9.72 -23.85 7.81
CA ASN A 153 -9.05 -22.95 8.76
C ASN A 153 -7.54 -22.84 8.49
N ALA A 154 -7.18 -22.64 7.22
CA ALA A 154 -5.80 -22.64 6.78
C ALA A 154 -5.50 -21.44 5.88
N ILE A 155 -4.23 -20.99 5.89
CA ILE A 155 -3.66 -20.08 4.93
C ILE A 155 -2.46 -20.71 4.24
N ILE A 156 -2.26 -20.36 2.99
CA ILE A 156 -1.13 -20.82 2.19
C ILE A 156 -0.16 -19.65 2.02
N LEU A 157 1.10 -19.86 2.39
CA LEU A 157 2.17 -18.89 2.22
C LEU A 157 2.81 -19.01 0.84
N GLU A 158 3.54 -17.99 0.41
CA GLU A 158 4.48 -18.12 -0.70
C GLU A 158 5.48 -19.25 -0.39
N GLY A 159 5.71 -20.14 -1.36
CA GLY A 159 6.43 -21.42 -1.13
C GLY A 159 5.51 -22.56 -0.72
N CYS A 160 4.19 -22.35 -0.73
CA CYS A 160 3.15 -23.36 -0.49
C CYS A 160 3.20 -24.02 0.91
N ARG A 161 3.80 -23.37 1.91
CA ARG A 161 3.64 -23.77 3.32
C ARG A 161 2.22 -23.48 3.76
N VAL A 162 1.65 -24.37 4.56
CA VAL A 162 0.29 -24.29 5.07
C VAL A 162 0.30 -24.01 6.56
N ILE A 163 -0.37 -22.93 6.96
CA ILE A 163 -0.49 -22.51 8.36
C ILE A 163 -1.96 -22.63 8.80
N GLY A 164 -2.21 -23.47 9.82
CA GLY A 164 -3.51 -23.64 10.41
C GLY A 164 -3.81 -22.60 11.49
N TYR A 165 -5.09 -22.32 11.74
CA TYR A 165 -5.51 -21.40 12.78
C TYR A 165 -6.88 -21.82 13.38
N LYS A 166 -7.12 -21.42 14.64
CA LYS A 166 -8.47 -21.48 15.21
C LYS A 166 -9.23 -20.18 14.90
N ARG A 167 -8.53 -19.04 14.85
CA ARG A 167 -9.08 -17.72 14.49
C ARG A 167 -8.12 -16.98 13.61
N LEU A 168 -8.65 -16.22 12.64
CA LEU A 168 -7.88 -15.45 11.69
C LEU A 168 -8.18 -13.95 11.85
N VAL A 169 -7.14 -13.12 11.94
CA VAL A 169 -7.22 -11.66 11.92
C VAL A 169 -6.53 -11.17 10.64
N VAL A 170 -7.22 -10.43 9.80
CA VAL A 170 -6.72 -10.03 8.48
C VAL A 170 -6.49 -8.52 8.44
N CYS A 171 -5.23 -8.11 8.50
CA CYS A 171 -4.77 -6.72 8.59
C CYS A 171 -3.72 -6.37 7.51
N PRO A 172 -3.93 -6.67 6.22
CA PRO A 172 -2.88 -6.58 5.19
C PRO A 172 -2.61 -5.13 4.75
N GLY A 173 -3.37 -4.16 5.23
CA GLY A 173 -3.33 -2.78 4.77
C GLY A 173 -3.99 -2.60 3.41
N ILE A 174 -3.50 -1.63 2.65
CA ILE A 174 -4.04 -1.22 1.35
C ILE A 174 -2.97 -1.26 0.26
N LYS A 175 -3.41 -1.32 -0.99
CA LYS A 175 -2.61 -1.10 -2.18
C LYS A 175 -2.86 0.31 -2.71
N LEU A 176 -1.79 1.05 -3.01
CA LEU A 176 -1.85 2.34 -3.70
C LEU A 176 -1.83 2.09 -5.20
N ASP A 177 -2.86 2.54 -5.91
CA ASP A 177 -3.05 2.23 -7.32
C ASP A 177 -2.60 3.39 -8.21
N TRP A 178 -1.26 3.58 -8.26
CA TRP A 178 -0.63 4.66 -9.04
C TRP A 178 -0.95 4.59 -10.52
N HIS A 179 -1.14 3.39 -11.06
CA HIS A 179 -1.39 3.13 -12.48
C HIS A 179 -2.78 3.53 -12.96
N LYS A 180 -3.69 3.87 -12.04
CA LYS A 180 -5.02 4.39 -12.41
C LYS A 180 -5.00 5.84 -12.87
N ILE A 181 -3.89 6.53 -12.72
CA ILE A 181 -3.68 7.89 -13.21
C ILE A 181 -2.63 7.80 -14.31
N ASP A 182 -3.05 8.09 -15.53
CA ASP A 182 -2.18 7.98 -16.71
C ASP A 182 -0.94 8.88 -16.57
N GLY A 183 0.25 8.35 -16.91
CA GLY A 183 1.52 9.06 -16.82
C GLY A 183 2.06 9.31 -15.40
N LEU A 184 1.29 9.00 -14.35
CA LEU A 184 1.73 9.27 -12.97
C LEU A 184 2.95 8.44 -12.59
N SER A 185 2.97 7.15 -12.92
CA SER A 185 4.07 6.25 -12.54
C SER A 185 5.42 6.69 -13.11
N GLU A 186 5.42 7.30 -14.28
CA GLU A 186 6.61 7.74 -15.02
C GLU A 186 7.19 9.03 -14.45
N THR A 187 6.38 9.84 -13.76
CA THR A 187 6.81 11.16 -13.26
C THR A 187 6.86 11.24 -11.73
N LEU A 188 6.32 10.27 -11.02
CA LEU A 188 6.27 10.29 -9.56
C LEU A 188 7.67 10.27 -8.93
N GLY A 189 7.98 11.28 -8.10
CA GLY A 189 9.31 11.49 -7.51
C GLY A 189 10.23 12.39 -8.34
N LYS A 190 9.73 12.97 -9.43
CA LYS A 190 10.45 13.94 -10.28
C LYS A 190 9.46 14.93 -10.90
N ASN A 191 9.97 15.90 -11.65
CA ASN A 191 9.15 16.89 -12.37
C ASN A 191 8.12 17.63 -11.49
N GLY A 192 8.40 17.80 -10.19
CA GLY A 192 7.47 18.47 -9.27
C GLY A 192 6.31 17.60 -8.79
N VAL A 193 6.25 16.30 -9.13
CA VAL A 193 5.18 15.39 -8.74
C VAL A 193 5.62 14.50 -7.59
N THR A 194 4.90 14.56 -6.47
CA THR A 194 5.25 13.89 -5.20
C THR A 194 4.04 13.30 -4.48
N SER A 195 4.29 12.62 -3.37
CA SER A 195 3.25 12.08 -2.50
C SER A 195 3.77 11.78 -1.09
N ASN A 196 2.97 12.07 -0.07
CA ASN A 196 3.24 11.62 1.29
C ASN A 196 2.70 10.20 1.58
N TYR A 197 2.22 9.49 0.56
CA TYR A 197 1.78 8.10 0.68
C TYR A 197 2.90 7.07 0.44
N ARG A 198 4.14 7.54 0.22
CA ARG A 198 5.34 6.70 0.13
C ARG A 198 6.48 7.30 0.95
N TYR A 199 7.22 6.42 1.63
CA TYR A 199 8.34 6.80 2.49
C TYR A 199 9.44 7.58 1.76
N ASP A 200 9.80 7.12 0.57
CA ASP A 200 10.85 7.68 -0.27
C ASP A 200 10.46 9.00 -0.95
N LEU A 201 9.15 9.28 -1.06
CA LEU A 201 8.64 10.49 -1.70
C LEU A 201 8.37 11.64 -0.71
N ALA A 202 8.09 11.33 0.54
CA ALA A 202 7.80 12.35 1.55
C ALA A 202 8.94 13.39 1.72
N PRO A 203 10.23 13.02 1.70
CA PRO A 203 11.32 14.01 1.67
C PRO A 203 11.27 14.93 0.45
N TYR A 204 10.96 14.38 -0.72
CA TYR A 204 10.85 15.16 -1.96
C TYR A 204 9.67 16.14 -1.89
N THR A 205 8.57 15.80 -1.20
CA THR A 205 7.50 16.77 -0.93
C THR A 205 8.06 18.01 -0.22
N TRP A 206 8.86 17.82 0.82
CA TRP A 206 9.47 18.93 1.55
C TRP A 206 10.46 19.73 0.70
N GLU A 207 11.26 19.08 -0.12
CA GLU A 207 12.16 19.77 -1.06
C GLU A 207 11.39 20.69 -2.02
N LEU A 208 10.27 20.19 -2.58
CA LEU A 208 9.41 20.99 -3.45
C LEU A 208 8.78 22.16 -2.72
N VAL A 209 8.27 21.96 -1.50
CA VAL A 209 7.71 23.05 -0.68
C VAL A 209 8.76 24.10 -0.38
N GLN A 210 10.00 23.70 -0.06
CA GLN A 210 11.09 24.65 0.15
C GLN A 210 11.53 25.37 -1.13
N GLY A 211 11.52 24.68 -2.26
CA GLY A 211 11.93 25.22 -3.55
C GLY A 211 10.94 26.18 -4.19
N LEU A 212 9.63 25.97 -3.96
CA LEU A 212 8.58 26.80 -4.58
C LEU A 212 8.53 28.19 -3.93
N LYS A 213 8.64 29.21 -4.77
CA LYS A 213 8.56 30.62 -4.37
C LYS A 213 7.39 31.34 -5.03
N GLN A 214 6.95 30.86 -6.19
CA GLN A 214 5.82 31.36 -6.96
C GLN A 214 5.28 30.23 -7.85
N GLY A 215 4.03 30.35 -8.31
CA GLY A 215 3.42 29.41 -9.24
C GLY A 215 2.31 28.58 -8.59
N ARG A 216 1.92 27.50 -9.23
CA ARG A 216 0.75 26.71 -8.82
C ARG A 216 1.16 25.42 -8.11
N ALA A 217 0.59 25.23 -6.90
CA ALA A 217 0.73 24.02 -6.10
C ALA A 217 -0.61 23.29 -6.02
N ILE A 218 -0.67 22.08 -6.57
CA ILE A 218 -1.87 21.25 -6.61
C ILE A 218 -1.78 20.13 -5.57
N PHE A 219 -2.85 19.94 -4.79
CA PHE A 219 -3.02 18.82 -3.87
C PHE A 219 -4.27 18.05 -4.30
N THR A 220 -4.20 16.71 -4.35
CA THR A 220 -5.30 15.90 -4.87
C THR A 220 -5.84 14.90 -3.85
N GLN A 221 -7.15 14.66 -3.89
CA GLN A 221 -7.84 13.63 -3.12
C GLN A 221 -8.71 12.79 -4.06
N PRO A 222 -8.46 11.46 -4.16
CA PRO A 222 -9.21 10.57 -5.04
C PRO A 222 -10.59 10.25 -4.47
N PRO A 223 -11.44 9.51 -5.22
CA PRO A 223 -12.67 8.94 -4.68
C PRO A 223 -12.42 8.06 -3.46
N MET A 224 -13.43 7.94 -2.61
CA MET A 224 -13.43 6.96 -1.50
C MET A 224 -13.46 5.51 -2.04
N PRO A 225 -12.91 4.54 -1.30
CA PRO A 225 -12.29 4.66 0.02
C PRO A 225 -10.83 5.11 -0.03
N ILE A 226 -10.40 5.91 0.94
CA ILE A 226 -8.99 6.25 1.13
C ILE A 226 -8.55 6.05 2.58
N LYS A 227 -7.32 5.61 2.78
CA LYS A 227 -6.68 5.63 4.09
C LYS A 227 -6.39 7.08 4.48
N CYS A 228 -7.00 7.55 5.57
CA CYS A 228 -6.85 8.90 6.12
C CYS A 228 -7.31 10.01 5.15
N ALA A 229 -8.63 10.23 5.05
CA ALA A 229 -9.22 11.30 4.23
C ALA A 229 -8.70 12.72 4.57
N GLY A 230 -8.13 12.93 5.75
CA GLY A 230 -7.48 14.19 6.12
C GLY A 230 -6.00 14.31 5.68
N ALA A 231 -5.35 13.24 5.21
CA ALA A 231 -3.91 13.32 4.90
C ALA A 231 -3.59 14.20 3.69
N PRO A 232 -4.36 14.21 2.58
CA PRO A 232 -4.15 15.14 1.48
C PRO A 232 -4.27 16.60 1.91
N GLN A 233 -5.28 16.93 2.73
CA GLN A 233 -5.48 18.27 3.28
C GLN A 233 -4.32 18.68 4.19
N LYS A 234 -3.82 17.78 5.05
CA LYS A 234 -2.67 18.08 5.90
C LYS A 234 -1.42 18.44 5.08
N ALA A 235 -1.22 17.79 3.95
CA ALA A 235 -0.13 18.16 3.04
C ALA A 235 -0.28 19.62 2.55
N MET A 236 -1.50 20.01 2.16
CA MET A 236 -1.82 21.37 1.74
C MET A 236 -1.59 22.39 2.89
N TYR A 237 -2.15 22.13 4.07
CA TYR A 237 -2.04 23.07 5.21
C TYR A 237 -0.59 23.22 5.67
N LEU A 238 0.17 22.15 5.78
CA LEU A 238 1.58 22.22 6.17
C LEU A 238 2.44 22.98 5.15
N SER A 239 2.15 22.79 3.86
CA SER A 239 2.80 23.54 2.79
C SER A 239 2.43 25.03 2.83
N GLY A 240 1.14 25.33 2.97
CA GLY A 240 0.62 26.69 3.11
C GLY A 240 1.23 27.43 4.31
N ASP A 241 1.34 26.76 5.47
CA ASP A 241 1.99 27.33 6.65
C ASP A 241 3.49 27.63 6.42
N ALA A 242 4.18 26.71 5.73
CA ALA A 242 5.59 26.92 5.39
C ALA A 242 5.78 28.13 4.46
N TRP A 243 4.93 28.28 3.44
CA TRP A 243 4.97 29.42 2.52
C TRP A 243 4.54 30.74 3.21
N PHE A 244 3.52 30.69 4.07
CA PHE A 244 3.10 31.83 4.89
C PHE A 244 4.26 32.35 5.77
N ARG A 245 4.91 31.48 6.53
CA ARG A 245 6.04 31.84 7.40
C ARG A 245 7.24 32.37 6.64
N ARG A 246 7.43 31.95 5.39
CA ARG A 246 8.50 32.42 4.51
C ARG A 246 8.16 33.71 3.76
N GLY A 247 6.91 34.20 3.85
CA GLY A 247 6.46 35.40 3.19
C GLY A 247 6.29 35.30 1.68
N VAL A 248 6.19 34.07 1.14
CA VAL A 248 6.03 33.80 -0.31
C VAL A 248 4.61 33.36 -0.67
N LEU A 249 3.73 33.14 0.29
CA LEU A 249 2.38 32.60 0.08
C LEU A 249 1.59 33.35 -0.99
N LYS A 250 1.67 34.70 -1.02
CA LYS A 250 0.95 35.57 -1.96
C LYS A 250 1.27 35.30 -3.44
N ASP A 251 2.41 34.68 -3.72
CA ASP A 251 2.88 34.40 -5.08
C ASP A 251 2.60 32.92 -5.47
N ILE A 252 1.91 32.14 -4.61
CA ILE A 252 1.62 30.73 -4.81
C ILE A 252 0.11 30.50 -4.89
N ASP A 253 -0.37 30.01 -6.02
CA ASP A 253 -1.75 29.56 -6.24
C ASP A 253 -1.92 28.13 -5.68
N ILE A 254 -2.52 28.03 -4.48
CA ILE A 254 -2.77 26.74 -3.83
C ILE A 254 -4.12 26.19 -4.28
N GLN A 255 -4.14 24.99 -4.85
CA GLN A 255 -5.36 24.33 -5.28
C GLN A 255 -5.52 22.95 -4.62
N PHE A 256 -6.67 22.71 -4.01
CA PHE A 256 -7.07 21.44 -3.48
C PHE A 256 -8.18 20.84 -4.35
N ASN A 257 -7.84 19.78 -5.10
CA ASN A 257 -8.75 19.12 -6.01
C ASN A 257 -9.22 17.81 -5.37
N THR A 258 -10.51 17.69 -5.08
CA THR A 258 -11.11 16.51 -4.46
C THR A 258 -12.23 15.95 -5.32
N SER A 259 -12.27 14.63 -5.45
CA SER A 259 -13.36 13.93 -6.14
C SER A 259 -14.71 14.04 -5.41
N GLY A 260 -14.69 14.34 -4.11
CA GLY A 260 -15.89 14.51 -3.31
C GLY A 260 -16.50 15.92 -3.40
N GLY A 261 -17.75 16.05 -2.96
CA GLY A 261 -18.47 17.32 -2.89
C GLY A 261 -18.33 18.07 -1.54
N VAL A 262 -17.48 17.56 -0.63
CA VAL A 262 -17.27 18.16 0.71
C VAL A 262 -15.79 18.14 1.06
N LEU A 263 -15.35 19.10 1.86
CA LEU A 263 -13.96 19.18 2.31
C LEU A 263 -13.60 18.02 3.25
N PHE A 264 -14.51 17.66 4.16
CA PHE A 264 -14.32 16.56 5.10
C PHE A 264 -15.66 15.92 5.48
N GLY A 265 -15.66 14.60 5.74
CA GLY A 265 -16.89 13.84 6.01
C GLY A 265 -17.54 14.13 7.36
N ILE A 266 -16.78 14.67 8.34
CA ILE A 266 -17.31 15.04 9.66
C ILE A 266 -17.56 16.55 9.66
N LYS A 267 -18.83 16.93 9.58
CA LYS A 267 -19.28 18.32 9.39
C LYS A 267 -18.78 19.26 10.48
N ASP A 268 -18.71 18.82 11.72
CA ASP A 268 -18.32 19.64 12.86
C ASP A 268 -16.88 20.18 12.78
N TYR A 269 -16.00 19.49 12.02
CA TYR A 269 -14.63 19.96 11.81
C TYR A 269 -14.47 20.89 10.62
N VAL A 270 -15.45 20.95 9.72
CA VAL A 270 -15.36 21.74 8.49
C VAL A 270 -15.12 23.24 8.75
N PRO A 271 -15.83 23.91 9.71
CA PRO A 271 -15.57 25.33 9.98
C PRO A 271 -14.10 25.62 10.32
N ALA A 272 -13.52 24.87 11.26
CA ALA A 272 -12.12 25.03 11.65
C ALA A 272 -11.13 24.73 10.51
N LEU A 273 -11.48 23.81 9.60
CA LEU A 273 -10.68 23.53 8.41
C LEU A 273 -10.75 24.67 7.39
N MET A 274 -11.94 25.28 7.25
CA MET A 274 -12.14 26.44 6.37
C MET A 274 -11.35 27.65 6.82
N ASP A 275 -11.21 27.91 8.13
CA ASP A 275 -10.35 28.97 8.66
C ASP A 275 -8.91 28.87 8.11
N TYR A 276 -8.40 27.65 7.93
CA TYR A 276 -7.07 27.43 7.35
C TYR A 276 -7.07 27.52 5.82
N VAL A 277 -8.15 27.11 5.15
CA VAL A 277 -8.31 27.31 3.70
C VAL A 277 -8.25 28.81 3.40
N GLU A 278 -9.00 29.62 4.13
CA GLU A 278 -9.01 31.09 3.99
C GLU A 278 -7.65 31.70 4.37
N LYS A 279 -7.06 31.28 5.50
CA LYS A 279 -5.75 31.76 5.95
C LYS A 279 -4.65 31.58 4.90
N TYR A 280 -4.68 30.48 4.16
CA TYR A 280 -3.67 30.17 3.15
C TYR A 280 -4.11 30.51 1.73
N ASP A 281 -5.25 31.18 1.57
CA ASP A 281 -5.84 31.56 0.28
C ASP A 281 -5.91 30.38 -0.70
N ALA A 282 -6.33 29.23 -0.18
CA ALA A 282 -6.39 27.98 -0.96
C ALA A 282 -7.74 27.85 -1.69
N THR A 283 -7.70 27.54 -2.97
CA THR A 283 -8.88 27.26 -3.79
C THR A 283 -9.31 25.79 -3.63
N LEU A 284 -10.60 25.56 -3.30
CA LEU A 284 -11.17 24.23 -3.22
C LEU A 284 -11.93 23.89 -4.50
N ASN A 285 -11.48 22.87 -5.21
CA ASN A 285 -12.10 22.34 -6.43
C ASN A 285 -12.79 21.01 -6.12
N TYR A 286 -14.10 21.06 -5.90
CA TYR A 286 -14.92 19.88 -5.64
C TYR A 286 -15.27 19.13 -6.92
N PHE A 287 -15.51 17.82 -6.81
CA PHE A 287 -15.85 16.92 -7.91
C PHE A 287 -14.75 16.80 -8.98
N HIS A 288 -13.51 17.12 -8.63
CA HIS A 288 -12.34 17.05 -9.51
C HIS A 288 -11.54 15.78 -9.22
N THR A 289 -11.54 14.84 -10.15
CA THR A 289 -10.78 13.59 -10.07
C THR A 289 -9.58 13.65 -10.98
N LEU A 290 -8.36 13.57 -10.44
CA LEU A 290 -7.13 13.50 -11.23
C LEU A 290 -7.11 12.20 -12.04
N VAL A 291 -6.94 12.29 -13.36
CA VAL A 291 -6.96 11.15 -14.28
C VAL A 291 -5.69 10.97 -15.09
N ALA A 292 -4.93 12.05 -15.33
CA ALA A 292 -3.66 11.97 -16.05
C ALA A 292 -2.69 13.06 -15.60
N VAL A 293 -1.39 12.79 -15.75
CA VAL A 293 -0.29 13.73 -15.47
C VAL A 293 0.80 13.60 -16.53
N ASP A 294 1.19 14.73 -17.13
CA ASP A 294 2.41 14.86 -17.91
C ASP A 294 3.41 15.71 -17.09
N GLY A 295 4.32 15.04 -16.41
CA GLY A 295 5.29 15.70 -15.55
C GLY A 295 6.30 16.58 -16.31
N PRO A 296 6.90 16.14 -17.42
CA PRO A 296 7.75 16.97 -18.28
C PRO A 296 7.07 18.23 -18.77
N ALA A 297 5.81 18.14 -19.22
CA ALA A 297 5.03 19.29 -19.68
C ALA A 297 4.41 20.10 -18.53
N LYS A 298 4.49 19.64 -17.28
CA LYS A 298 3.84 20.26 -16.10
C LYS A 298 2.32 20.40 -16.25
N LYS A 299 1.66 19.40 -16.83
CA LYS A 299 0.23 19.37 -17.10
C LYS A 299 -0.48 18.25 -16.36
N ALA A 300 -1.69 18.53 -15.92
CA ALA A 300 -2.58 17.56 -15.30
C ALA A 300 -3.99 17.66 -15.88
N TRP A 301 -4.69 16.53 -15.93
CA TRP A 301 -6.07 16.45 -16.39
C TRP A 301 -6.97 15.93 -15.29
N PHE A 302 -8.09 16.62 -15.12
CA PHE A 302 -9.11 16.27 -14.14
C PHE A 302 -10.43 16.01 -14.85
N ASP A 303 -11.11 14.94 -14.46
CA ASP A 303 -12.52 14.74 -14.78
C ASP A 303 -13.36 15.43 -13.71
N VAL A 304 -14.17 16.39 -14.14
CA VAL A 304 -15.09 17.16 -13.30
C VAL A 304 -16.48 16.55 -13.41
N ALA A 305 -16.91 15.84 -12.36
CA ALA A 305 -18.16 15.07 -12.33
C ALA A 305 -19.15 15.67 -11.33
N LYS A 306 -19.67 16.87 -11.61
CA LYS A 306 -20.71 17.50 -10.78
C LYS A 306 -22.04 16.76 -10.92
N PRO A 307 -22.88 16.71 -9.86
CA PRO A 307 -24.21 16.15 -9.95
C PRO A 307 -25.01 16.74 -11.12
N ASP A 308 -25.77 15.89 -11.79
CA ASP A 308 -26.70 16.25 -12.88
C ASP A 308 -26.07 16.95 -14.09
N THR A 309 -24.73 16.87 -14.24
CA THR A 309 -24.04 17.42 -15.41
C THR A 309 -23.18 16.34 -16.09
N PRO A 310 -22.95 16.43 -17.41
CA PRO A 310 -21.96 15.58 -18.08
C PRO A 310 -20.56 15.77 -17.47
N VAL A 311 -19.78 14.70 -17.45
CA VAL A 311 -18.38 14.79 -17.03
C VAL A 311 -17.60 15.64 -18.03
N GLU A 312 -16.90 16.64 -17.53
CA GLU A 312 -16.02 17.51 -18.31
C GLU A 312 -14.56 17.19 -17.98
N ARG A 313 -13.69 17.06 -18.98
CA ARG A 313 -12.26 16.94 -18.78
C ARG A 313 -11.59 18.29 -18.94
N ILE A 314 -10.93 18.75 -17.88
CA ILE A 314 -10.16 19.99 -17.87
C ILE A 314 -8.67 19.71 -17.77
N GLU A 315 -7.88 20.60 -18.40
CA GLU A 315 -6.41 20.61 -18.29
C GLU A 315 -5.99 21.78 -17.38
N THR A 316 -4.95 21.57 -16.58
CA THR A 316 -4.34 22.62 -15.77
C THR A 316 -2.83 22.43 -15.70
N ASP A 317 -2.11 23.57 -15.62
CA ASP A 317 -0.67 23.56 -15.38
C ASP A 317 -0.36 23.49 -13.88
N PHE A 318 0.83 22.99 -13.53
CA PHE A 318 1.32 22.98 -12.15
C PHE A 318 2.84 23.19 -12.10
N ASP A 319 3.32 23.75 -10.99
CA ASP A 319 4.75 23.78 -10.64
C ASP A 319 5.09 22.66 -9.65
N MET A 320 4.19 22.44 -8.68
CA MET A 320 4.24 21.34 -7.72
C MET A 320 2.90 20.63 -7.66
N MET A 321 2.94 19.28 -7.59
CA MET A 321 1.74 18.46 -7.39
C MET A 321 1.98 17.40 -6.32
N HIS A 322 1.15 17.40 -5.26
CA HIS A 322 1.06 16.32 -4.28
C HIS A 322 -0.12 15.43 -4.62
N VAL A 323 0.14 14.18 -4.96
CA VAL A 323 -0.88 13.22 -5.38
C VAL A 323 -1.22 12.25 -4.24
N CYS A 324 -2.49 12.20 -3.87
CA CYS A 324 -3.06 11.05 -3.18
C CYS A 324 -3.64 10.10 -4.23
N PRO A 325 -3.07 8.90 -4.42
CA PRO A 325 -3.54 7.99 -5.46
C PRO A 325 -4.84 7.29 -5.04
N PRO A 326 -5.62 6.76 -5.98
CA PRO A 326 -6.66 5.79 -5.69
C PRO A 326 -6.13 4.61 -4.88
N GLN A 327 -6.97 4.03 -4.04
CA GLN A 327 -6.60 2.96 -3.12
C GLN A 327 -7.53 1.75 -3.30
N THR A 328 -6.96 0.56 -3.14
CA THR A 328 -7.69 -0.70 -3.27
C THR A 328 -7.15 -1.73 -2.27
N ALA A 329 -7.88 -2.82 -2.07
CA ALA A 329 -7.36 -3.94 -1.30
C ALA A 329 -6.15 -4.57 -2.01
N PRO A 330 -5.20 -5.18 -1.27
CA PRO A 330 -4.12 -5.96 -1.86
C PRO A 330 -4.63 -7.06 -2.79
N ASP A 331 -3.90 -7.35 -3.86
CA ASP A 331 -4.34 -8.27 -4.91
C ASP A 331 -4.69 -9.67 -4.36
N PHE A 332 -3.92 -10.18 -3.39
CA PHE A 332 -4.19 -11.50 -2.78
C PHE A 332 -5.49 -11.53 -1.95
N ILE A 333 -5.98 -10.38 -1.48
CA ILE A 333 -7.31 -10.26 -0.86
C ILE A 333 -8.39 -10.24 -1.95
N ARG A 334 -8.21 -9.43 -2.99
CA ARG A 334 -9.20 -9.22 -4.05
C ARG A 334 -9.57 -10.49 -4.80
N VAL A 335 -8.66 -11.44 -4.89
CA VAL A 335 -8.88 -12.75 -5.56
C VAL A 335 -9.17 -13.88 -4.57
N SER A 336 -9.34 -13.57 -3.29
CA SER A 336 -9.56 -14.56 -2.23
C SER A 336 -11.05 -14.83 -2.00
N PRO A 337 -11.41 -15.95 -1.36
CA PRO A 337 -12.78 -16.23 -0.95
C PRO A 337 -13.28 -15.29 0.18
N LEU A 338 -12.42 -14.42 0.72
CA LEU A 338 -12.78 -13.44 1.74
C LEU A 338 -13.26 -12.10 1.15
N ALA A 339 -13.19 -11.93 -0.17
CA ALA A 339 -13.47 -10.65 -0.82
C ALA A 339 -14.96 -10.50 -1.16
N ASP A 340 -15.46 -9.30 -0.96
CA ASP A 340 -16.74 -8.84 -1.50
C ASP A 340 -16.65 -8.54 -3.03
N ALA A 341 -17.73 -8.10 -3.62
CA ALA A 341 -17.78 -7.75 -5.05
C ALA A 341 -16.85 -6.57 -5.42
N ALA A 342 -16.50 -5.69 -4.49
CA ALA A 342 -15.56 -4.58 -4.68
C ALA A 342 -14.09 -4.99 -4.45
N GLY A 343 -13.87 -6.21 -3.97
CA GLY A 343 -12.55 -6.77 -3.69
C GLY A 343 -12.00 -6.44 -2.30
N TRP A 344 -12.82 -5.89 -1.40
CA TRP A 344 -12.51 -5.72 0.02
C TRP A 344 -12.92 -6.97 0.80
N ILE A 345 -12.43 -7.10 2.04
CA ILE A 345 -12.89 -8.19 2.89
C ILE A 345 -14.38 -7.98 3.20
N ASP A 346 -15.18 -9.00 2.93
CA ASP A 346 -16.59 -9.03 3.27
C ASP A 346 -16.76 -9.13 4.79
N VAL A 347 -17.49 -8.18 5.38
CA VAL A 347 -17.67 -8.07 6.83
C VAL A 347 -19.13 -7.79 7.17
N ASP A 348 -19.63 -8.44 8.22
CA ASP A 348 -20.89 -8.08 8.87
C ASP A 348 -20.72 -6.74 9.59
N GLN A 349 -21.67 -5.80 9.40
CA GLN A 349 -21.67 -4.47 10.00
C GLN A 349 -22.73 -4.37 11.12
#